data_4dbf466dc240aba13e2ce6de475af2a7
#
_entry.id   4dbf466dc240aba13e2ce6de475af2a7
#
_cell.length_a   1.000
_cell.length_b   1.000
_cell.length_c   1.000
_cell.angle_alpha   90.00
_cell.angle_beta   90.00
_cell.angle_gamma   90.00
#
_symmetry.space_group_name_H-M   'P 1'
#
loop_
_entity.id
_entity.type
_entity.pdbx_description
1 polymer ?
#
loop_
_entity_poly.entity_id
_entity_poly.type
_entity_poly.pdbx_seq_one_letter_code
_entity_poly.pdbx_strand_id
1 'polypeptide(L)'
;NKTDIIEKVFPEVNFSNEALPFMTFQFHEYEDIPIRILRASFTGEMGYEIYVPSNQALKIWEKIINFGKEFGLKPYGTETMHLLRAEKGYIIVGQDTDGSITPLDLGLDWMIGKSKKDFLGKRSLIRSDTIRKDRKQLVGILPINKNDRLEEGQHIILDKEIKTPMPMLGHITSCYQSPTLGHNFALAVIKNGQSLIGTKAFASTPELLSLIHISEPTRQ
;
A
#
# COMPACT_ATOMS: atom_id res chain seq x y z
N ASN A 1 3.77 12.01 -21.30
CA ASN A 1 4.52 11.89 -20.04
C ASN A 1 3.61 12.33 -18.88
N LYS A 2 3.71 11.66 -17.69
CA LYS A 2 2.80 11.94 -16.55
C LYS A 2 2.99 13.36 -15.98
N THR A 3 4.15 13.96 -16.14
CA THR A 3 4.46 15.34 -15.75
C THR A 3 3.86 16.39 -16.69
N ASP A 4 3.62 16.06 -17.95
CA ASP A 4 3.20 17.02 -18.96
C ASP A 4 1.87 17.73 -18.60
N ILE A 5 0.96 17.03 -17.93
CA ILE A 5 -0.33 17.59 -17.49
C ILE A 5 -0.11 18.62 -16.39
N ILE A 6 0.64 18.25 -15.34
CA ILE A 6 0.82 19.12 -14.17
C ILE A 6 1.68 20.35 -14.52
N GLU A 7 2.65 20.22 -15.42
CA GLU A 7 3.45 21.31 -15.96
C GLU A 7 2.61 22.30 -16.78
N LYS A 8 1.61 21.80 -17.54
CA LYS A 8 0.65 22.68 -18.23
C LYS A 8 -0.28 23.42 -17.27
N VAL A 9 -0.68 22.78 -16.18
CA VAL A 9 -1.57 23.40 -15.17
C VAL A 9 -0.80 24.44 -14.36
N PHE A 10 0.46 24.16 -14.00
CA PHE A 10 1.32 25.01 -13.18
C PHE A 10 2.66 25.28 -13.89
N PRO A 11 2.66 26.10 -14.94
CA PRO A 11 3.85 26.27 -15.80
C PRO A 11 5.03 26.95 -15.10
N GLU A 12 4.81 27.61 -13.99
CA GLU A 12 5.85 28.28 -13.20
C GLU A 12 6.53 27.33 -12.20
N VAL A 13 6.01 26.11 -12.04
CA VAL A 13 6.54 25.12 -11.09
C VAL A 13 7.51 24.18 -11.78
N ASN A 14 8.71 24.08 -11.23
CA ASN A 14 9.70 23.12 -11.71
C ASN A 14 9.46 21.75 -11.06
N PHE A 15 9.00 20.77 -11.84
CA PHE A 15 8.71 19.40 -11.40
C PHE A 15 9.89 18.42 -11.60
N SER A 16 11.09 18.91 -11.94
CA SER A 16 12.25 18.03 -12.06
C SER A 16 12.61 17.35 -10.76
N ASN A 17 13.36 16.24 -10.83
CA ASN A 17 13.80 15.52 -9.64
C ASN A 17 14.69 16.36 -8.72
N GLU A 18 15.43 17.30 -9.28
CA GLU A 18 16.33 18.20 -8.56
C GLU A 18 15.55 19.27 -7.80
N ALA A 19 14.50 19.82 -8.41
CA ALA A 19 13.69 20.89 -7.81
C ALA A 19 12.66 20.34 -6.82
N LEU A 20 12.00 19.23 -7.15
CA LEU A 20 10.98 18.59 -6.30
C LEU A 20 11.30 17.10 -6.12
N PRO A 21 12.27 16.74 -5.26
CA PRO A 21 12.61 15.36 -4.96
C PRO A 21 11.42 14.59 -4.37
N PHE A 22 11.43 13.25 -4.50
CA PHE A 22 10.42 12.39 -3.89
C PHE A 22 10.32 12.62 -2.37
N MET A 23 9.10 12.66 -1.84
CA MET A 23 8.79 12.97 -0.44
C MET A 23 9.16 14.39 0.02
N THR A 24 9.25 15.32 -0.93
CA THR A 24 9.37 16.75 -0.62
C THR A 24 8.18 17.54 -1.14
N PHE A 25 8.01 18.73 -0.62
CA PHE A 25 6.94 19.64 -1.06
C PHE A 25 7.47 21.05 -1.28
N GLN A 26 6.72 21.81 -2.06
CA GLN A 26 6.96 23.24 -2.29
C GLN A 26 5.67 24.04 -2.15
N PHE A 27 5.79 25.29 -1.71
CA PHE A 27 4.71 26.26 -1.72
C PHE A 27 4.83 27.14 -2.96
N HIS A 28 3.70 27.38 -3.60
CA HIS A 28 3.58 28.25 -4.77
C HIS A 28 2.33 29.10 -4.64
N GLU A 29 2.23 30.11 -5.49
CA GLU A 29 1.02 30.87 -5.70
C GLU A 29 0.61 30.70 -7.17
N TYR A 30 -0.65 30.41 -7.39
CA TYR A 30 -1.19 30.22 -8.72
C TYR A 30 -2.49 31.01 -8.88
N GLU A 31 -2.50 32.07 -9.73
CA GLU A 31 -3.65 32.98 -9.88
C GLU A 31 -4.19 33.48 -8.53
N ASP A 32 -3.31 34.00 -7.68
CA ASP A 32 -3.57 34.45 -6.29
C ASP A 32 -4.09 33.33 -5.34
N ILE A 33 -3.97 32.06 -5.75
CA ILE A 33 -4.34 30.90 -4.90
C ILE A 33 -3.06 30.31 -4.29
N PRO A 34 -2.93 30.29 -2.96
CA PRO A 34 -1.82 29.60 -2.32
C PRO A 34 -1.98 28.08 -2.52
N ILE A 35 -0.97 27.45 -3.10
CA ILE A 35 -0.92 26.01 -3.34
C ILE A 35 0.30 25.39 -2.67
N ARG A 36 0.16 24.15 -2.22
CA ARG A 36 1.28 23.31 -1.81
C ARG A 36 1.26 22.06 -2.67
N ILE A 37 2.37 21.76 -3.31
CA ILE A 37 2.55 20.57 -4.13
C ILE A 37 3.53 19.65 -3.43
N LEU A 38 3.08 18.45 -3.08
CA LEU A 38 3.89 17.39 -2.51
C LEU A 38 4.11 16.32 -3.58
N ARG A 39 5.35 15.90 -3.79
CA ARG A 39 5.67 14.74 -4.61
C ARG A 39 5.66 13.49 -3.77
N ALA A 40 4.53 12.80 -3.76
CA ALA A 40 4.33 11.56 -3.04
C ALA A 40 3.51 10.58 -3.88
N SER A 41 3.56 9.31 -3.52
CA SER A 41 2.78 8.28 -4.19
C SER A 41 2.24 7.26 -3.19
N PHE A 42 0.94 7.07 -3.22
CA PHE A 42 0.28 5.99 -2.51
C PHE A 42 0.05 4.76 -3.39
N THR A 43 0.01 4.95 -4.71
CA THR A 43 -0.21 3.87 -5.70
C THR A 43 1.10 3.22 -6.17
N GLY A 44 2.26 3.70 -5.70
CA GLY A 44 3.59 3.25 -6.14
C GLY A 44 4.00 3.76 -7.53
N GLU A 45 3.17 4.57 -8.18
CA GLU A 45 3.46 5.27 -9.42
C GLU A 45 3.84 6.72 -9.14
N MET A 46 4.47 7.40 -10.10
CA MET A 46 4.74 8.84 -9.97
C MET A 46 3.44 9.59 -9.70
N GLY A 47 3.41 10.36 -8.63
CA GLY A 47 2.23 11.09 -8.19
C GLY A 47 2.57 12.42 -7.53
N TYR A 48 1.58 13.29 -7.52
CA TYR A 48 1.62 14.58 -6.84
C TYR A 48 0.33 14.78 -6.04
N GLU A 49 0.46 15.31 -4.85
CA GLU A 49 -0.66 15.77 -4.05
C GLU A 49 -0.69 17.29 -4.08
N ILE A 50 -1.83 17.84 -4.49
CA ILE A 50 -2.03 19.28 -4.67
C ILE A 50 -2.99 19.76 -3.60
N TYR A 51 -2.49 20.55 -2.66
CA TYR A 51 -3.26 21.13 -1.57
C TYR A 51 -3.61 22.56 -1.88
N VAL A 52 -4.88 22.88 -1.82
CA VAL A 52 -5.45 24.21 -2.09
C VAL A 52 -6.52 24.55 -1.06
N PRO A 53 -6.86 25.83 -0.85
CA PRO A 53 -8.01 26.20 -0.05
C PRO A 53 -9.30 25.54 -0.60
N SER A 54 -10.18 25.08 0.29
CA SER A 54 -11.36 24.30 -0.09
C SER A 54 -12.28 25.03 -1.06
N ASN A 55 -12.41 26.36 -0.96
CA ASN A 55 -13.20 27.19 -1.86
C ASN A 55 -12.59 27.35 -3.26
N GLN A 56 -11.34 26.92 -3.48
CA GLN A 56 -10.64 26.95 -4.78
C GLN A 56 -10.47 25.55 -5.39
N ALA A 57 -10.81 24.50 -4.65
CA ALA A 57 -10.57 23.12 -5.06
C ALA A 57 -11.25 22.77 -6.39
N LEU A 58 -12.49 23.20 -6.59
CA LEU A 58 -13.24 22.95 -7.84
C LEU A 58 -12.55 23.59 -9.03
N LYS A 59 -12.11 24.84 -8.92
CA LYS A 59 -11.41 25.58 -9.99
C LYS A 59 -10.16 24.83 -10.44
N ILE A 60 -9.34 24.39 -9.50
CA ILE A 60 -8.10 23.65 -9.79
C ILE A 60 -8.41 22.26 -10.38
N TRP A 61 -9.41 21.55 -9.82
CA TRP A 61 -9.86 20.26 -10.34
C TRP A 61 -10.29 20.36 -11.81
N GLU A 62 -11.18 21.29 -12.14
CA GLU A 62 -11.68 21.49 -13.50
C GLU A 62 -10.56 21.82 -14.47
N LYS A 63 -9.58 22.62 -14.03
CA LYS A 63 -8.41 22.95 -14.83
C LYS A 63 -7.57 21.71 -15.14
N ILE A 64 -7.27 20.89 -14.13
CA ILE A 64 -6.53 19.63 -14.30
C ILE A 64 -7.28 18.70 -15.27
N ILE A 65 -8.58 18.51 -15.08
CA ILE A 65 -9.40 17.67 -15.94
C ILE A 65 -9.39 18.17 -17.39
N ASN A 66 -9.56 19.49 -17.58
CA ASN A 66 -9.61 20.08 -18.92
C ASN A 66 -8.27 19.93 -19.67
N PHE A 67 -7.15 20.26 -19.05
CA PHE A 67 -5.83 20.05 -19.63
C PHE A 67 -5.50 18.56 -19.82
N GLY A 68 -5.99 17.73 -18.92
CA GLY A 68 -5.74 16.29 -18.98
C GLY A 68 -6.46 15.54 -20.10
N LYS A 69 -7.52 16.10 -20.68
CA LYS A 69 -8.34 15.45 -21.73
C LYS A 69 -7.49 14.99 -22.92
N GLU A 70 -6.61 15.85 -23.41
CA GLU A 70 -5.73 15.55 -24.55
C GLU A 70 -4.70 14.44 -24.26
N PHE A 71 -4.41 14.19 -22.97
CA PHE A 71 -3.51 13.14 -22.50
C PHE A 71 -4.25 11.86 -22.07
N GLY A 72 -5.56 11.81 -22.23
CA GLY A 72 -6.37 10.67 -21.82
C GLY A 72 -6.52 10.55 -20.28
N LEU A 73 -6.40 11.64 -19.52
CA LEU A 73 -6.60 11.68 -18.09
C LEU A 73 -8.00 11.13 -17.75
N LYS A 74 -8.05 10.24 -16.80
CA LYS A 74 -9.31 9.67 -16.26
C LYS A 74 -9.33 9.84 -14.75
N PRO A 75 -10.40 10.39 -14.17
CA PRO A 75 -10.60 10.35 -12.74
C PRO A 75 -10.83 8.92 -12.28
N TYR A 76 -10.33 8.55 -11.12
CA TYR A 76 -10.60 7.28 -10.47
C TYR A 76 -10.95 7.47 -9.01
N GLY A 77 -11.70 6.54 -8.42
CA GLY A 77 -12.14 6.60 -7.04
C GLY A 77 -11.21 5.90 -6.07
N THR A 78 -11.58 5.93 -4.80
CA THR A 78 -10.83 5.39 -3.66
C THR A 78 -10.55 3.89 -3.81
N GLU A 79 -11.51 3.09 -4.32
CA GLU A 79 -11.31 1.65 -4.54
C GLU A 79 -10.17 1.35 -5.51
N THR A 80 -10.06 2.11 -6.60
CA THR A 80 -8.95 1.97 -7.54
C THR A 80 -7.61 2.30 -6.86
N MET A 81 -7.60 3.33 -6.01
CA MET A 81 -6.41 3.70 -5.23
C MET A 81 -6.01 2.58 -4.26
N HIS A 82 -6.97 1.95 -3.58
CA HIS A 82 -6.75 0.81 -2.69
C HIS A 82 -6.20 -0.42 -3.45
N LEU A 83 -6.74 -0.71 -4.61
CA LEU A 83 -6.22 -1.76 -5.49
C LEU A 83 -4.77 -1.50 -5.88
N LEU A 84 -4.48 -0.31 -6.42
CA LEU A 84 -3.15 0.05 -6.93
C LEU A 84 -2.08 0.04 -5.83
N ARG A 85 -2.40 0.55 -4.62
CA ARG A 85 -1.46 0.51 -3.49
C ARG A 85 -1.16 -0.93 -3.07
N ALA A 86 -2.17 -1.82 -3.09
CA ALA A 86 -2.00 -3.21 -2.71
C ALA A 86 -1.18 -3.98 -3.75
N GLU A 87 -1.33 -3.70 -5.05
CA GLU A 87 -0.46 -4.23 -6.11
C GLU A 87 1.03 -3.92 -5.86
N LYS A 88 1.33 -2.79 -5.22
CA LYS A 88 2.70 -2.40 -4.81
C LYS A 88 3.10 -2.90 -3.43
N GLY A 89 2.21 -3.59 -2.73
CA GLY A 89 2.44 -4.05 -1.36
C GLY A 89 2.46 -2.92 -0.32
N TYR A 90 1.89 -1.77 -0.63
CA TYR A 90 1.75 -0.66 0.31
C TYR A 90 0.57 -0.92 1.25
N ILE A 91 0.78 -0.69 2.53
CA ILE A 91 -0.21 -0.94 3.57
C ILE A 91 -1.16 0.25 3.77
N ILE A 92 -2.34 -0.06 4.30
CA ILE A 92 -3.20 0.93 4.95
C ILE A 92 -3.13 0.67 6.45
N VAL A 93 -2.71 1.70 7.21
CA VAL A 93 -2.69 1.66 8.67
C VAL A 93 -4.13 1.54 9.19
N GLY A 94 -4.38 0.54 10.03
CA GLY A 94 -5.71 0.24 10.55
C GLY A 94 -6.48 -0.83 9.76
N GLN A 95 -6.08 -1.12 8.51
CA GLN A 95 -6.61 -2.24 7.73
C GLN A 95 -5.60 -3.41 7.70
N ASP A 96 -4.38 -3.16 7.23
CA ASP A 96 -3.32 -4.18 7.19
C ASP A 96 -2.52 -4.27 8.49
N THR A 97 -2.78 -3.38 9.44
CA THR A 97 -2.11 -3.32 10.73
C THR A 97 -3.11 -3.11 11.86
N ASP A 98 -2.74 -3.61 13.02
CA ASP A 98 -3.37 -3.31 14.30
C ASP A 98 -2.34 -2.71 15.28
N GLY A 99 -2.72 -2.49 16.52
CA GLY A 99 -1.84 -1.93 17.55
C GLY A 99 -0.66 -2.85 17.96
N SER A 100 -0.60 -4.08 17.48
CA SER A 100 0.47 -5.05 17.77
C SER A 100 1.54 -5.12 16.68
N ILE A 101 1.25 -4.66 15.47
CA ILE A 101 2.14 -4.73 14.30
C ILE A 101 3.14 -3.57 14.34
N THR A 102 4.41 -3.87 14.10
CA THR A 102 5.51 -2.90 14.07
C THR A 102 6.05 -2.72 12.65
N PRO A 103 6.84 -1.67 12.37
CA PRO A 103 7.52 -1.54 11.08
C PRO A 103 8.40 -2.75 10.71
N LEU A 104 8.98 -3.43 11.70
CA LEU A 104 9.77 -4.64 11.48
C LEU A 104 8.93 -5.79 10.93
N ASP A 105 7.72 -5.96 11.46
CA ASP A 105 6.76 -6.98 11.01
C ASP A 105 6.28 -6.74 9.56
N LEU A 106 6.34 -5.49 9.12
CA LEU A 106 5.95 -5.07 7.77
C LEU A 106 7.11 -5.06 6.77
N GLY A 107 8.36 -5.38 7.21
CA GLY A 107 9.57 -5.22 6.42
C GLY A 107 9.86 -3.76 6.06
N LEU A 108 9.47 -2.83 6.93
CA LEU A 108 9.70 -1.38 6.80
C LEU A 108 10.82 -0.89 7.72
N ASP A 109 11.72 -1.77 8.15
CA ASP A 109 12.87 -1.45 8.99
C ASP A 109 13.79 -0.38 8.39
N TRP A 110 13.86 -0.34 7.06
CA TRP A 110 14.62 0.66 6.30
C TRP A 110 14.09 2.10 6.49
N MET A 111 12.81 2.29 6.85
CA MET A 111 12.21 3.59 7.14
C MET A 111 12.63 4.13 8.52
N ILE A 112 13.14 3.27 9.40
CA ILE A 112 13.58 3.67 10.73
C ILE A 112 14.91 4.42 10.62
N GLY A 113 14.94 5.68 11.00
CA GLY A 113 16.12 6.53 10.90
C GLY A 113 17.27 6.02 11.76
N LYS A 114 18.19 5.26 11.18
CA LYS A 114 19.34 4.64 11.86
C LYS A 114 20.32 5.66 12.44
N SER A 115 20.40 6.86 11.86
CA SER A 115 21.25 7.96 12.34
C SER A 115 20.69 8.70 13.56
N LYS A 116 19.42 8.52 13.89
CA LYS A 116 18.80 9.15 15.05
C LYS A 116 19.29 8.50 16.34
N LYS A 117 19.89 9.30 17.22
CA LYS A 117 20.35 8.83 18.54
C LYS A 117 19.17 8.33 19.39
N ASP A 118 18.05 9.06 19.39
CA ASP A 118 16.81 8.68 20.08
C ASP A 118 15.58 9.23 19.37
N PHE A 119 14.42 8.60 19.58
CA PHE A 119 13.11 9.03 19.11
C PHE A 119 12.01 8.34 19.91
N LEU A 120 10.83 8.93 19.91
CA LEU A 120 9.65 8.35 20.57
C LEU A 120 9.33 6.98 19.97
N GLY A 121 9.30 5.94 20.83
CA GLY A 121 9.04 4.56 20.39
C GLY A 121 10.29 3.72 20.13
N LYS A 122 11.51 4.27 20.10
CA LYS A 122 12.74 3.48 19.86
C LYS A 122 12.87 2.27 20.77
N ARG A 123 12.60 2.44 22.07
CA ARG A 123 12.65 1.37 23.07
C ARG A 123 11.58 0.28 22.80
N SER A 124 10.45 0.65 22.22
CA SER A 124 9.39 -0.31 21.89
C SER A 124 9.82 -1.28 20.78
N LEU A 125 10.71 -0.87 19.88
CA LEU A 125 11.20 -1.70 18.78
C LEU A 125 12.19 -2.79 19.22
N ILE A 126 12.77 -2.67 20.42
CA ILE A 126 13.76 -3.62 20.96
C ILE A 126 13.24 -4.43 22.15
N ARG A 127 11.96 -4.37 22.46
CA ARG A 127 11.35 -5.21 23.51
C ARG A 127 11.44 -6.68 23.11
N SER A 128 11.55 -7.57 24.10
CA SER A 128 11.64 -9.01 23.89
C SER A 128 10.51 -9.57 23.00
N ASP A 129 9.28 -9.07 23.16
CA ASP A 129 8.15 -9.46 22.30
C ASP A 129 8.32 -8.93 20.86
N THR A 130 8.77 -7.68 20.69
CA THR A 130 8.87 -7.03 19.38
C THR A 130 9.96 -7.64 18.50
N ILE A 131 11.06 -8.12 19.10
CA ILE A 131 12.19 -8.72 18.38
C ILE A 131 12.04 -10.21 18.12
N ARG A 132 10.96 -10.85 18.56
CA ARG A 132 10.70 -12.26 18.28
C ARG A 132 10.57 -12.48 16.78
N LYS A 133 11.06 -13.63 16.29
CA LYS A 133 11.00 -14.00 14.87
C LYS A 133 9.64 -14.59 14.46
N ASP A 134 8.91 -15.17 15.41
CA ASP A 134 7.62 -15.84 15.20
C ASP A 134 6.41 -14.89 15.23
N ARG A 135 6.65 -13.59 15.13
CA ARG A 135 5.59 -12.59 15.04
C ARG A 135 4.82 -12.70 13.74
N LYS A 136 3.62 -12.15 13.71
CA LYS A 136 2.88 -11.97 12.46
C LYS A 136 3.62 -10.96 11.58
N GLN A 137 3.84 -11.32 10.33
CA GLN A 137 4.58 -10.53 9.35
C GLN A 137 3.78 -10.39 8.08
N LEU A 138 3.90 -9.24 7.42
CA LEU A 138 3.22 -8.96 6.16
C LEU A 138 3.77 -9.84 5.04
N VAL A 139 2.87 -10.45 4.31
CA VAL A 139 3.15 -11.26 3.11
C VAL A 139 2.13 -11.00 2.02
N GLY A 140 2.49 -11.30 0.78
CA GLY A 140 1.57 -11.40 -0.35
C GLY A 140 0.93 -12.80 -0.41
N ILE A 141 -0.28 -12.88 -0.92
CA ILE A 141 -1.02 -14.12 -1.14
C ILE A 141 -1.49 -14.17 -2.59
N LEU A 142 -1.16 -15.27 -3.27
CA LEU A 142 -1.62 -15.54 -4.62
C LEU A 142 -2.39 -16.87 -4.64
N PRO A 143 -3.62 -16.92 -5.17
CA PRO A 143 -4.34 -18.18 -5.32
C PRO A 143 -3.66 -19.04 -6.40
N ILE A 144 -3.55 -20.33 -6.15
CA ILE A 144 -3.02 -21.29 -7.14
C ILE A 144 -3.95 -21.36 -8.35
N ASN A 145 -5.25 -21.49 -8.11
CA ASN A 145 -6.22 -21.32 -9.16
C ASN A 145 -6.58 -19.85 -9.28
N LYS A 146 -6.26 -19.22 -10.40
CA LYS A 146 -6.47 -17.78 -10.66
C LYS A 146 -7.92 -17.31 -10.53
N ASN A 147 -8.88 -18.24 -10.63
CA ASN A 147 -10.30 -17.95 -10.51
C ASN A 147 -10.79 -18.01 -9.05
N ASP A 148 -9.98 -18.51 -8.12
CA ASP A 148 -10.37 -18.56 -6.74
C ASP A 148 -10.52 -17.14 -6.18
N ARG A 149 -11.65 -16.91 -5.52
CA ARG A 149 -11.91 -15.66 -4.82
C ARG A 149 -11.25 -15.69 -3.45
N LEU A 150 -10.51 -14.63 -3.13
CA LEU A 150 -9.99 -14.37 -1.80
C LEU A 150 -10.89 -13.33 -1.12
N GLU A 151 -11.01 -13.42 0.20
CA GLU A 151 -11.83 -12.52 1.00
C GLU A 151 -11.05 -12.01 2.22
N GLU A 152 -11.29 -10.75 2.60
CA GLU A 152 -10.74 -10.19 3.82
C GLU A 152 -11.20 -11.00 5.04
N GLY A 153 -10.29 -11.17 6.00
CA GLY A 153 -10.57 -11.98 7.19
C GLY A 153 -10.40 -13.48 7.02
N GLN A 154 -10.21 -14.01 5.80
CA GLN A 154 -9.90 -15.43 5.61
C GLN A 154 -8.68 -15.83 6.44
N HIS A 155 -8.80 -16.97 7.13
CA HIS A 155 -7.73 -17.52 7.95
C HIS A 155 -6.69 -18.24 7.08
N ILE A 156 -5.42 -18.03 7.38
CA ILE A 156 -4.33 -18.76 6.73
C ILE A 156 -3.92 -19.94 7.60
N ILE A 157 -3.94 -21.15 7.00
CA ILE A 157 -3.63 -22.43 7.65
C ILE A 157 -2.68 -23.23 6.78
N LEU A 158 -1.84 -24.08 7.38
CA LEU A 158 -0.91 -24.96 6.66
C LEU A 158 -1.52 -26.31 6.31
N ASP A 159 -2.39 -26.80 7.16
CA ASP A 159 -3.03 -28.10 7.00
C ASP A 159 -4.44 -27.97 6.45
N LYS A 160 -4.81 -28.81 5.51
CA LYS A 160 -6.17 -28.88 4.96
C LYS A 160 -7.18 -29.44 5.97
N GLU A 161 -6.71 -30.26 6.91
CA GLU A 161 -7.59 -30.84 7.94
C GLU A 161 -8.01 -29.77 8.96
N ILE A 162 -9.31 -29.55 9.03
CA ILE A 162 -9.91 -28.63 10.01
C ILE A 162 -9.92 -29.33 11.37
N LYS A 163 -9.15 -28.78 12.30
CA LYS A 163 -9.08 -29.23 13.71
C LYS A 163 -9.63 -28.15 14.64
N THR A 164 -10.28 -28.54 15.69
CA THR A 164 -10.76 -27.57 16.69
C THR A 164 -9.90 -27.69 17.97
N PRO A 165 -9.27 -26.58 18.43
CA PRO A 165 -9.18 -25.25 17.80
C PRO A 165 -8.32 -25.25 16.53
N MET A 166 -8.72 -24.46 15.52
CA MET A 166 -7.98 -24.34 14.26
C MET A 166 -6.62 -23.64 14.46
N PRO A 167 -5.50 -24.27 14.10
CA PRO A 167 -4.17 -23.65 14.23
C PRO A 167 -3.93 -22.61 13.13
N MET A 168 -4.46 -21.41 13.32
CA MET A 168 -4.30 -20.31 12.36
C MET A 168 -2.91 -19.68 12.43
N LEU A 169 -2.29 -19.46 11.30
CA LEU A 169 -1.08 -18.63 11.17
C LEU A 169 -1.40 -17.13 11.24
N GLY A 170 -2.52 -16.74 10.68
CA GLY A 170 -2.97 -15.37 10.59
C GLY A 170 -4.17 -15.24 9.66
N HIS A 171 -4.31 -14.07 9.03
CA HIS A 171 -5.47 -13.79 8.19
C HIS A 171 -5.13 -12.82 7.04
N ILE A 172 -5.98 -12.81 6.02
CA ILE A 172 -5.97 -11.84 4.91
C ILE A 172 -6.46 -10.49 5.43
N THR A 173 -5.71 -9.44 5.17
CA THR A 173 -6.02 -8.06 5.58
C THR A 173 -6.60 -7.22 4.45
N SER A 174 -6.20 -7.51 3.22
CA SER A 174 -6.68 -6.83 2.01
C SER A 174 -6.69 -7.80 0.85
N CYS A 175 -7.73 -7.78 0.03
CA CYS A 175 -7.77 -8.60 -1.18
C CYS A 175 -8.45 -7.85 -2.33
N TYR A 176 -7.96 -8.09 -3.55
CA TYR A 176 -8.45 -7.42 -4.75
C TYR A 176 -8.34 -8.32 -5.96
N GLN A 177 -9.20 -8.08 -6.94
CA GLN A 177 -9.03 -8.59 -8.29
C GLN A 177 -8.26 -7.56 -9.12
N SER A 178 -7.05 -7.90 -9.52
CA SER A 178 -6.20 -7.01 -10.30
C SER A 178 -6.44 -7.18 -11.80
N PRO A 179 -6.86 -6.13 -12.51
CA PRO A 179 -6.89 -6.14 -13.97
C PRO A 179 -5.48 -6.27 -14.58
N THR A 180 -4.46 -5.72 -13.91
CA THR A 180 -3.06 -5.77 -14.36
C THR A 180 -2.48 -7.16 -14.27
N LEU A 181 -2.71 -7.87 -13.16
CA LEU A 181 -2.25 -9.24 -12.94
C LEU A 181 -3.16 -10.28 -13.63
N GLY A 182 -4.41 -9.92 -13.91
CA GLY A 182 -5.42 -10.82 -14.49
C GLY A 182 -5.96 -11.87 -13.51
N HIS A 183 -5.74 -11.69 -12.20
CA HIS A 183 -6.22 -12.61 -11.16
C HIS A 183 -6.36 -11.91 -9.79
N ASN A 184 -6.94 -12.62 -8.83
CA ASN A 184 -7.02 -12.17 -7.46
C ASN A 184 -5.64 -12.22 -6.77
N PHE A 185 -5.44 -11.32 -5.83
CA PHE A 185 -4.29 -11.31 -4.92
C PHE A 185 -4.70 -10.73 -3.57
N ALA A 186 -3.89 -10.94 -2.56
CA ALA A 186 -4.17 -10.42 -1.23
C ALA A 186 -2.88 -10.03 -0.49
N LEU A 187 -3.04 -9.19 0.54
CA LEU A 187 -2.07 -8.99 1.61
C LEU A 187 -2.56 -9.72 2.85
N ALA A 188 -1.66 -10.28 3.62
CA ALA A 188 -1.97 -10.99 4.84
C ALA A 188 -0.89 -10.76 5.91
N VAL A 189 -1.27 -10.88 7.17
CA VAL A 189 -0.35 -10.91 8.30
C VAL A 189 -0.35 -12.29 8.91
N ILE A 190 0.78 -12.99 8.85
CA ILE A 190 0.91 -14.38 9.29
C ILE A 190 2.15 -14.60 10.14
N LYS A 191 2.07 -15.50 11.11
CA LYS A 191 3.21 -15.91 11.95
C LYS A 191 4.33 -16.43 11.09
N ASN A 192 5.55 -15.96 11.35
CA ASN A 192 6.74 -16.37 10.60
C ASN A 192 6.65 -16.08 9.09
N GLY A 193 5.86 -15.09 8.67
CA GLY A 193 5.51 -14.86 7.28
C GLY A 193 6.68 -14.83 6.32
N GLN A 194 7.74 -14.10 6.67
CA GLN A 194 8.94 -13.99 5.83
C GLN A 194 9.63 -15.33 5.61
N SER A 195 9.63 -16.22 6.61
CA SER A 195 10.23 -17.57 6.46
C SER A 195 9.36 -18.54 5.65
N LEU A 196 8.09 -18.22 5.47
CA LEU A 196 7.14 -19.03 4.71
C LEU A 196 6.98 -18.59 3.25
N ILE A 197 7.66 -17.54 2.82
CA ILE A 197 7.67 -17.11 1.42
C ILE A 197 8.15 -18.27 0.53
N GLY A 198 7.43 -18.50 -0.56
CA GLY A 198 7.66 -19.63 -1.46
C GLY A 198 6.93 -20.92 -1.09
N THR A 199 6.24 -20.97 0.06
CA THR A 199 5.47 -22.15 0.48
C THR A 199 4.01 -22.07 0.05
N LYS A 200 3.33 -23.23 0.08
CA LYS A 200 1.88 -23.32 -0.14
C LYS A 200 1.16 -23.40 1.20
N ALA A 201 -0.02 -22.80 1.24
CA ALA A 201 -0.92 -22.81 2.39
C ALA A 201 -2.37 -22.78 1.92
N PHE A 202 -3.30 -22.68 2.83
CA PHE A 202 -4.73 -22.58 2.51
C PHE A 202 -5.29 -21.29 3.13
N ALA A 203 -6.11 -20.58 2.35
CA ALA A 203 -6.98 -19.52 2.83
C ALA A 203 -8.39 -20.10 3.06
N SER A 204 -8.93 -19.97 4.23
CA SER A 204 -10.14 -20.67 4.67
C SER A 204 -11.16 -19.74 5.32
N THR A 205 -12.42 -19.90 4.92
CA THR A 205 -13.63 -19.50 5.65
C THR A 205 -14.45 -20.75 5.95
N PRO A 206 -15.60 -20.67 6.69
CA PRO A 206 -16.49 -21.80 6.87
C PRO A 206 -16.99 -22.42 5.55
N GLU A 207 -17.14 -21.59 4.50
CA GLU A 207 -17.72 -22.00 3.23
C GLU A 207 -16.68 -22.23 2.13
N LEU A 208 -15.47 -21.69 2.27
CA LEU A 208 -14.48 -21.64 1.18
C LEU A 208 -13.09 -22.09 1.68
N LEU A 209 -12.45 -22.93 0.89
CA LEU A 209 -11.05 -23.33 1.09
C LEU A 209 -10.28 -23.18 -0.23
N SER A 210 -9.36 -22.22 -0.28
CA SER A 210 -8.51 -21.98 -1.46
C SER A 210 -7.07 -22.36 -1.19
N LEU A 211 -6.43 -23.08 -2.10
CA LEU A 211 -4.99 -23.33 -2.07
C LEU A 211 -4.25 -22.10 -2.60
N ILE A 212 -3.32 -21.60 -1.78
CA ILE A 212 -2.61 -20.36 -2.03
C ILE A 212 -1.10 -20.55 -2.02
N HIS A 213 -0.40 -19.60 -2.60
CA HIS A 213 1.04 -19.43 -2.53
C HIS A 213 1.39 -18.19 -1.70
N ILE A 214 2.27 -18.36 -0.72
CA ILE A 214 2.78 -17.24 0.08
C ILE A 214 3.93 -16.61 -0.70
N SER A 215 3.81 -15.33 -1.01
CA SER A 215 4.77 -14.56 -1.78
C SER A 215 5.29 -13.35 -0.99
N GLU A 216 6.33 -12.71 -1.49
CA GLU A 216 6.65 -11.38 -1.01
C GLU A 216 5.52 -10.40 -1.35
N PRO A 217 5.22 -9.45 -0.45
CA PRO A 217 4.39 -8.32 -0.83
C PRO A 217 5.14 -7.56 -1.92
N THR A 218 4.51 -7.34 -3.06
CA THR A 218 5.16 -6.75 -4.24
C THR A 218 5.65 -5.34 -3.89
N ARG A 219 6.96 -5.20 -3.69
CA ARG A 219 7.62 -3.90 -3.52
C ARG A 219 8.62 -3.76 -4.65
N GLN A 220 8.31 -2.93 -5.61
CA GLN A 220 9.23 -2.52 -6.66
C GLN A 220 9.68 -1.08 -6.45
#